data_91129b25f36b195678180da27c0f8464
#
_entry.id   91129b25f36b195678180da27c0f8464
#
_cell.length_a   1.000
_cell.length_b   1.000
_cell.length_c   1.000
_cell.angle_alpha   90.00
_cell.angle_beta   90.00
_cell.angle_gamma   90.00
#
_symmetry.space_group_name_H-M   'P 1'
#
loop_
_entity.id
_entity.type
_entity.pdbx_description
1 polymer ?
#
loop_
_entity_poly.entity_id
_entity_poly.type
_entity_poly.pdbx_seq_one_letter_code
_entity_poly.pdbx_strand_id
1 'polypeptide(L)'
;MLAETRGEIAHADNKASVLVAALGMTAGVFSALLAGRKWSPSALSVTGTVVWWAGALSLLVSLLALLLAVLPRYRLGTWTPGEPLSYFGDIQQAVRQGRLDSALADTELRPTAGLTRALTENSRIAARKHQWIRTGLIAFCAGTVLLPASLLIG
;
A
#
# COMPACT_ATOMS: atom_id res chain seq x y z
N MET A 1 -10.81 -18.95 -11.75
CA MET A 1 -10.03 -18.76 -10.50
C MET A 1 -8.74 -17.97 -10.69
N LEU A 2 -7.73 -18.40 -11.45
CA LEU A 2 -6.48 -17.61 -11.62
C LEU A 2 -6.67 -16.26 -12.35
N ALA A 3 -7.62 -16.16 -13.26
CA ALA A 3 -7.94 -14.91 -13.96
C ALA A 3 -8.67 -13.90 -13.05
N GLU A 4 -9.54 -14.36 -12.17
CA GLU A 4 -10.25 -13.53 -11.20
C GLU A 4 -9.30 -12.91 -10.18
N THR A 5 -8.37 -13.71 -9.64
CA THR A 5 -7.37 -13.21 -8.67
C THR A 5 -6.44 -12.15 -9.28
N ARG A 6 -6.10 -12.29 -10.56
CA ARG A 6 -5.34 -11.25 -11.27
C ARG A 6 -6.15 -9.97 -11.50
N GLY A 7 -7.45 -10.10 -11.75
CA GLY A 7 -8.36 -8.97 -11.87
C GLY A 7 -8.50 -8.18 -10.56
N GLU A 8 -8.62 -8.86 -9.43
CA GLU A 8 -8.72 -8.22 -8.12
C GLU A 8 -7.43 -7.47 -7.71
N ILE A 9 -6.25 -8.04 -8.01
CA ILE A 9 -4.97 -7.38 -7.76
C ILE A 9 -4.84 -6.13 -8.63
N ALA A 10 -5.14 -6.20 -9.92
CA ALA A 10 -5.09 -5.05 -10.82
C ALA A 10 -6.09 -3.96 -10.40
N HIS A 11 -7.27 -4.34 -9.91
CA HIS A 11 -8.29 -3.40 -9.43
C HIS A 11 -7.86 -2.67 -8.14
N ALA A 12 -7.20 -3.37 -7.23
CA ALA A 12 -6.64 -2.78 -6.01
C ALA A 12 -5.48 -1.80 -6.32
N ASP A 13 -4.61 -2.14 -7.27
CA ASP A 13 -3.50 -1.28 -7.70
C ASP A 13 -4.01 -0.02 -8.42
N ASN A 14 -5.06 -0.14 -9.22
CA ASN A 14 -5.68 1.00 -9.88
C ASN A 14 -6.32 1.97 -8.87
N LYS A 15 -7.04 1.46 -7.86
CA LYS A 15 -7.62 2.30 -6.79
C LYS A 15 -6.54 3.04 -6.00
N ALA A 16 -5.44 2.38 -5.66
CA ALA A 16 -4.34 3.00 -4.94
C ALA A 16 -3.65 4.08 -5.80
N SER A 17 -3.47 3.87 -7.09
CA SER A 17 -2.90 4.86 -8.01
C SER A 17 -3.78 6.10 -8.15
N VAL A 18 -5.10 5.93 -8.22
CA VAL A 18 -6.06 7.05 -8.23
C VAL A 18 -5.99 7.85 -6.94
N LEU A 19 -5.87 7.18 -5.78
CA LEU A 19 -5.75 7.87 -4.49
C LEU A 19 -4.42 8.63 -4.36
N VAL A 20 -3.32 8.09 -4.86
CA VAL A 20 -2.02 8.81 -4.91
C VAL A 20 -2.10 10.03 -5.82
N ALA A 21 -2.76 9.91 -6.97
CA ALA A 21 -2.98 11.05 -7.88
C ALA A 21 -3.86 12.13 -7.23
N ALA A 22 -4.94 11.75 -6.55
CA ALA A 22 -5.80 12.69 -5.83
C ALA A 22 -5.04 13.40 -4.69
N LEU A 23 -4.19 12.68 -3.96
CA LEU A 23 -3.31 13.24 -2.93
C LEU A 23 -2.33 14.26 -3.53
N GLY A 24 -1.71 13.92 -4.66
CA GLY A 24 -0.79 14.80 -5.36
C GLY A 24 -1.47 16.08 -5.85
N MET A 25 -2.66 15.99 -6.43
CA MET A 25 -3.45 17.16 -6.83
C MET A 25 -3.81 18.04 -5.62
N THR A 26 -4.28 17.43 -4.53
CA THR A 26 -4.63 18.18 -3.32
C THR A 26 -3.42 18.90 -2.73
N ALA A 27 -2.28 18.22 -2.61
CA ALA A 27 -1.04 18.81 -2.15
C ALA A 27 -0.56 19.94 -3.08
N GLY A 28 -0.68 19.76 -4.40
CA GLY A 28 -0.33 20.76 -5.40
C GLY A 28 -1.20 22.02 -5.30
N VAL A 29 -2.51 21.88 -5.19
CA VAL A 29 -3.44 23.02 -5.02
C VAL A 29 -3.15 23.77 -3.73
N PHE A 30 -2.96 23.08 -2.60
CA PHE A 30 -2.59 23.71 -1.35
C PHE A 30 -1.27 24.46 -1.45
N SER A 31 -0.24 23.85 -2.03
CA SER A 31 1.06 24.49 -2.22
C SER A 31 0.96 25.76 -3.07
N ALA A 32 0.16 25.73 -4.14
CA ALA A 32 -0.05 26.89 -5.01
C ALA A 32 -0.79 28.03 -4.30
N LEU A 33 -1.83 27.70 -3.52
CA LEU A 33 -2.57 28.71 -2.72
C LEU A 33 -1.69 29.37 -1.66
N LEU A 34 -0.78 28.61 -1.05
CA LEU A 34 0.13 29.11 -0.02
C LEU A 34 1.27 29.94 -0.65
N ALA A 35 1.83 29.53 -1.77
CA ALA A 35 2.92 30.23 -2.45
C ALA A 35 2.51 31.64 -2.93
N GLY A 36 1.25 31.83 -3.31
CA GLY A 36 0.73 33.11 -3.80
C GLY A 36 0.58 34.22 -2.74
N ARG A 37 0.65 33.88 -1.44
CA ARG A 37 0.26 34.81 -0.34
C ARG A 37 1.38 35.23 0.61
N LYS A 38 2.65 34.91 0.37
CA LYS A 38 3.74 35.10 1.37
C LYS A 38 3.33 34.57 2.77
N TRP A 39 2.57 33.49 2.78
CA TRP A 39 1.98 32.91 3.98
C TRP A 39 2.99 31.99 4.69
N SER A 40 3.01 32.05 6.01
CA SER A 40 3.80 31.13 6.84
C SER A 40 2.93 30.56 7.97
N PRO A 41 3.16 29.32 8.39
CA PRO A 41 2.42 28.72 9.51
C PRO A 41 2.55 29.52 10.81
N SER A 42 3.63 30.28 10.96
CA SER A 42 3.89 31.16 12.12
C SER A 42 3.00 32.38 12.16
N ALA A 43 2.26 32.69 11.11
CA ALA A 43 1.27 33.77 11.11
C ALA A 43 -0.07 33.39 11.75
N LEU A 44 -0.28 32.09 11.99
CA LEU A 44 -1.47 31.55 12.65
C LEU A 44 -1.35 31.70 14.18
N SER A 45 -2.50 31.63 14.85
CA SER A 45 -2.54 31.42 16.30
C SER A 45 -1.84 30.13 16.70
N VAL A 46 -1.47 29.97 17.95
CA VAL A 46 -0.84 28.76 18.46
C VAL A 46 -1.69 27.53 18.15
N THR A 47 -3.01 27.61 18.33
CA THR A 47 -3.95 26.54 18.02
C THR A 47 -4.01 26.27 16.51
N GLY A 48 -4.09 27.30 15.68
CA GLY A 48 -4.08 27.18 14.22
C GLY A 48 -2.80 26.50 13.71
N THR A 49 -1.64 26.87 14.26
CA THR A 49 -0.35 26.27 13.93
C THR A 49 -0.32 24.76 14.26
N VAL A 50 -0.80 24.36 15.44
CA VAL A 50 -0.87 22.94 15.83
C VAL A 50 -1.79 22.14 14.90
N VAL A 51 -2.96 22.68 14.59
CA VAL A 51 -3.92 22.03 13.67
C VAL A 51 -3.33 21.92 12.26
N TRP A 52 -2.60 22.94 11.79
CA TRP A 52 -1.92 22.92 10.50
C TRP A 52 -0.86 21.80 10.42
N TRP A 53 0.01 21.69 11.42
CA TRP A 53 1.02 20.63 11.46
C TRP A 53 0.40 19.24 11.59
N ALA A 54 -0.69 19.10 12.34
CA ALA A 54 -1.44 17.84 12.43
C ALA A 54 -2.04 17.44 11.07
N GLY A 55 -2.59 18.41 10.32
CA GLY A 55 -3.09 18.17 8.96
C GLY A 55 -2.00 17.79 7.98
N ALA A 56 -0.86 18.49 8.00
CA ALA A 56 0.29 18.19 7.14
C ALA A 56 0.86 16.78 7.44
N LEU A 57 1.02 16.44 8.72
CA LEU A 57 1.46 15.12 9.14
C LEU A 57 0.47 14.02 8.71
N SER A 58 -0.82 14.29 8.80
CA SER A 58 -1.87 13.36 8.37
C SER A 58 -1.79 13.08 6.87
N LEU A 59 -1.55 14.09 6.02
CA LEU A 59 -1.31 13.89 4.59
C LEU A 59 -0.03 13.11 4.31
N LEU A 60 1.04 13.36 5.05
CA LEU A 60 2.29 12.59 4.93
C LEU A 60 2.07 11.11 5.28
N VAL A 61 1.36 10.83 6.38
CA VAL A 61 1.01 9.46 6.78
C VAL A 61 0.14 8.79 5.72
N SER A 62 -0.82 9.53 5.14
CA SER A 62 -1.64 9.05 4.04
C SER A 62 -0.79 8.63 2.84
N LEU A 63 0.13 9.49 2.41
CA LEU A 63 1.04 9.21 1.28
C LEU A 63 1.87 7.96 1.54
N LEU A 64 2.48 7.86 2.72
CA LEU A 64 3.30 6.69 3.09
C LEU A 64 2.47 5.41 3.14
N ALA A 65 1.27 5.46 3.72
CA ALA A 65 0.37 4.31 3.79
C ALA A 65 -0.05 3.83 2.39
N LEU A 66 -0.39 4.74 1.48
CA LEU A 66 -0.75 4.42 0.11
C LEU A 66 0.43 3.90 -0.69
N LEU A 67 1.62 4.48 -0.55
CA LEU A 67 2.85 3.97 -1.16
C LEU A 67 3.15 2.55 -0.67
N LEU A 68 3.02 2.29 0.63
CA LEU A 68 3.21 0.94 1.20
C LEU A 68 2.14 -0.06 0.71
N ALA A 69 0.94 0.40 0.38
CA ALA A 69 -0.10 -0.43 -0.22
C ALA A 69 0.21 -0.81 -1.67
N VAL A 70 0.83 0.12 -2.44
CA VAL A 70 1.19 -0.09 -3.86
C VAL A 70 2.51 -0.85 -3.99
N LEU A 71 3.45 -0.65 -3.06
CA LEU A 71 4.79 -1.28 -3.17
C LEU A 71 4.64 -2.81 -3.23
N PRO A 72 5.13 -3.44 -4.29
CA PRO A 72 5.12 -4.89 -4.39
C PRO A 72 6.09 -5.45 -3.33
N ARG A 73 5.55 -6.03 -2.28
CA ARG A 73 6.35 -6.74 -1.28
C ARG A 73 6.65 -8.13 -1.80
N TYR A 74 7.69 -8.23 -2.63
CA TYR A 74 8.25 -9.54 -2.94
C TYR A 74 8.86 -10.11 -1.66
N ARG A 75 8.16 -11.04 -1.01
CA ARG A 75 8.83 -11.91 -0.06
C ARG A 75 9.82 -12.72 -0.88
N LEU A 76 11.10 -12.54 -0.63
CA LEU A 76 12.11 -13.53 -0.98
C LEU A 76 11.70 -14.79 -0.21
N GLY A 77 10.99 -15.69 -0.91
CA GLY A 77 10.51 -16.93 -0.32
C GLY A 77 11.69 -17.73 0.20
N THR A 78 11.61 -18.16 1.42
CA THR A 78 12.48 -19.21 1.97
C THR A 78 11.87 -20.56 1.60
N TRP A 79 11.77 -20.85 0.28
CA TRP A 79 11.37 -22.18 -0.15
C TRP A 79 12.44 -23.18 0.24
N THR A 80 12.04 -24.28 0.85
CA THR A 80 12.92 -25.39 1.21
C THR A 80 12.63 -26.60 0.33
N PRO A 81 13.66 -27.36 -0.10
CA PRO A 81 13.46 -28.58 -0.85
C PRO A 81 12.53 -29.56 -0.12
N GLY A 82 11.55 -30.13 -0.84
CA GLY A 82 10.50 -30.99 -0.28
C GLY A 82 9.20 -30.27 0.08
N GLU A 83 9.13 -28.93 -0.06
CA GLU A 83 7.89 -28.18 0.05
C GLU A 83 7.26 -27.95 -1.35
N PRO A 84 5.91 -28.03 -1.47
CA PRO A 84 5.23 -27.75 -2.73
C PRO A 84 5.42 -26.30 -3.13
N LEU A 85 5.59 -26.05 -4.42
CA LEU A 85 5.66 -24.72 -5.00
C LEU A 85 4.31 -24.01 -4.83
N SER A 86 4.29 -22.88 -4.14
CA SER A 86 3.07 -22.13 -3.86
C SER A 86 3.08 -20.72 -4.41
N TYR A 87 4.27 -20.18 -4.70
CA TYR A 87 4.43 -18.80 -5.11
C TYR A 87 5.54 -18.61 -6.15
N PHE A 88 5.47 -17.52 -6.93
CA PHE A 88 6.45 -17.20 -7.96
C PHE A 88 7.90 -17.14 -7.44
N GLY A 89 8.10 -16.66 -6.22
CA GLY A 89 9.40 -16.63 -5.55
C GLY A 89 9.98 -18.00 -5.30
N ASP A 90 9.13 -18.99 -4.97
CA ASP A 90 9.52 -20.39 -4.75
C ASP A 90 10.04 -21.01 -6.05
N ILE A 91 9.37 -20.71 -7.19
CA ILE A 91 9.79 -21.16 -8.52
C ILE A 91 11.15 -20.59 -8.87
N GLN A 92 11.36 -19.27 -8.66
CA GLN A 92 12.66 -18.64 -8.93
C GLN A 92 13.77 -19.25 -8.07
N GLN A 93 13.48 -19.57 -6.83
CA GLN A 93 14.45 -20.19 -5.93
C GLN A 93 14.75 -21.64 -6.32
N ALA A 94 13.75 -22.43 -6.69
CA ALA A 94 13.92 -23.78 -7.20
C ALA A 94 14.77 -23.81 -8.49
N VAL A 95 14.54 -22.85 -9.40
CA VAL A 95 15.37 -22.66 -10.61
C VAL A 95 16.81 -22.33 -10.27
N ARG A 96 17.05 -21.39 -9.35
CA ARG A 96 18.41 -21.01 -8.92
C ARG A 96 19.16 -22.17 -8.27
N GLN A 97 18.45 -23.09 -7.62
CA GLN A 97 19.02 -24.27 -6.99
C GLN A 97 19.12 -25.46 -7.94
N GLY A 98 18.67 -25.36 -9.20
CA GLY A 98 18.65 -26.45 -10.17
C GLY A 98 17.71 -27.61 -9.78
N ARG A 99 16.67 -27.35 -8.98
CA ARG A 99 15.75 -28.34 -8.42
C ARG A 99 14.31 -28.17 -8.87
N LEU A 100 14.07 -27.49 -9.99
CA LEU A 100 12.72 -27.20 -10.47
C LEU A 100 11.92 -28.48 -10.71
N ASP A 101 12.53 -29.51 -11.35
CA ASP A 101 11.83 -30.74 -11.70
C ASP A 101 11.38 -31.51 -10.45
N SER A 102 12.26 -31.63 -9.45
CA SER A 102 11.91 -32.27 -8.18
C SER A 102 10.82 -31.50 -7.42
N ALA A 103 10.86 -30.17 -7.43
CA ALA A 103 9.86 -29.32 -6.79
C ALA A 103 8.49 -29.40 -7.49
N LEU A 104 8.45 -29.57 -8.82
CA LEU A 104 7.22 -29.82 -9.57
C LEU A 104 6.63 -31.18 -9.21
N ALA A 105 7.44 -32.22 -9.14
CA ALA A 105 7.00 -33.56 -8.75
C ALA A 105 6.42 -33.58 -7.31
N ASP A 106 7.07 -32.89 -6.36
CA ASP A 106 6.56 -32.73 -4.98
C ASP A 106 5.22 -31.97 -4.93
N THR A 107 5.03 -31.02 -5.83
CA THR A 107 3.78 -30.25 -5.95
C THR A 107 2.65 -31.09 -6.52
N GLU A 108 2.92 -31.96 -7.50
CA GLU A 108 1.95 -32.89 -8.07
C GLU A 108 1.50 -33.96 -7.06
N LEU A 109 2.39 -34.40 -6.19
CA LEU A 109 2.07 -35.35 -5.13
C LEU A 109 1.18 -34.76 -4.02
N ARG A 110 1.16 -33.41 -3.83
CA ARG A 110 0.41 -32.72 -2.77
C ARG A 110 -0.33 -31.49 -3.28
N PRO A 111 -1.26 -31.62 -4.22
CA PRO A 111 -1.91 -30.48 -4.87
C PRO A 111 -2.74 -29.63 -3.91
N THR A 112 -3.39 -30.24 -2.92
CA THR A 112 -4.20 -29.52 -1.92
C THR A 112 -3.36 -28.72 -0.94
N ALA A 113 -2.18 -29.18 -0.55
CA ALA A 113 -1.29 -28.47 0.36
C ALA A 113 -0.73 -27.20 -0.27
N GLY A 114 -0.34 -27.25 -1.55
CA GLY A 114 0.09 -26.09 -2.31
C GLY A 114 -1.00 -25.02 -2.45
N LEU A 115 -2.22 -25.45 -2.78
CA LEU A 115 -3.38 -24.55 -2.90
C LEU A 115 -3.76 -23.89 -1.56
N THR A 116 -3.79 -24.66 -0.48
CA THR A 116 -4.13 -24.13 0.85
C THR A 116 -3.10 -23.11 1.31
N ARG A 117 -1.81 -23.37 1.09
CA ARG A 117 -0.74 -22.43 1.43
C ARG A 117 -0.82 -21.16 0.59
N ALA A 118 -1.04 -21.27 -0.72
CA ALA A 118 -1.23 -20.15 -1.62
C ALA A 118 -2.44 -19.29 -1.24
N LEU A 119 -3.57 -19.89 -0.89
CA LEU A 119 -4.77 -19.19 -0.43
C LEU A 119 -4.54 -18.46 0.90
N THR A 120 -3.87 -19.10 1.85
CA THR A 120 -3.57 -18.50 3.17
C THR A 120 -2.62 -17.31 3.03
N GLU A 121 -1.59 -17.42 2.21
CA GLU A 121 -0.62 -16.33 1.99
C GLU A 121 -1.27 -15.17 1.23
N ASN A 122 -2.05 -15.45 0.18
CA ASN A 122 -2.77 -14.43 -0.57
C ASN A 122 -3.80 -13.69 0.30
N SER A 123 -4.55 -14.40 1.15
CA SER A 123 -5.51 -13.77 2.06
C SER A 123 -4.84 -12.86 3.08
N ARG A 124 -3.67 -13.24 3.61
CA ARG A 124 -2.89 -12.44 4.56
C ARG A 124 -2.32 -11.17 3.89
N ILE A 125 -1.84 -11.29 2.64
CA ILE A 125 -1.36 -10.15 1.87
C ILE A 125 -2.52 -9.19 1.56
N ALA A 126 -3.66 -9.71 1.12
CA ALA A 126 -4.85 -8.92 0.83
C ALA A 126 -5.37 -8.17 2.07
N ALA A 127 -5.43 -8.84 3.23
CA ALA A 127 -5.87 -8.22 4.48
C ALA A 127 -4.95 -7.06 4.91
N ARG A 128 -3.63 -7.23 4.83
CA ARG A 128 -2.68 -6.15 5.14
C ARG A 128 -2.78 -4.99 4.16
N LYS A 129 -2.91 -5.27 2.87
CA LYS A 129 -3.06 -4.26 1.82
C LYS A 129 -4.33 -3.43 2.07
N HIS A 130 -5.43 -4.09 2.43
CA HIS A 130 -6.69 -3.42 2.77
C HIS A 130 -6.56 -2.51 4.00
N GLN A 131 -5.84 -2.93 5.04
CA GLN A 131 -5.56 -2.09 6.21
C GLN A 131 -4.78 -0.83 5.84
N TRP A 132 -3.73 -0.95 5.03
CA TRP A 132 -2.94 0.21 4.59
C TRP A 132 -3.75 1.20 3.75
N ILE A 133 -4.59 0.71 2.83
CA ILE A 133 -5.49 1.55 2.04
C ILE A 133 -6.49 2.28 2.94
N ARG A 134 -7.10 1.57 3.90
CA ARG A 134 -8.05 2.16 4.85
C ARG A 134 -7.38 3.24 5.71
N THR A 135 -6.21 2.97 6.26
CA THR A 135 -5.43 3.94 7.04
C THR A 135 -5.07 5.15 6.20
N GLY A 136 -4.59 4.94 4.98
CA GLY A 136 -4.27 6.02 4.05
C GLY A 136 -5.48 6.89 3.73
N LEU A 137 -6.64 6.30 3.49
CA LEU A 137 -7.86 7.04 3.19
C LEU A 137 -8.36 7.86 4.39
N ILE A 138 -8.35 7.29 5.59
CA ILE A 138 -8.74 8.00 6.82
C ILE A 138 -7.80 9.19 7.07
N ALA A 139 -6.50 8.97 6.96
CA ALA A 139 -5.50 10.01 7.13
C ALA A 139 -5.63 11.10 6.04
N PHE A 140 -5.98 10.75 4.80
CA PHE A 140 -6.25 11.69 3.73
C PHE A 140 -7.45 12.59 4.06
N CYS A 141 -8.58 11.99 4.45
CA CYS A 141 -9.78 12.74 4.83
C CYS A 141 -9.50 13.66 6.03
N ALA A 142 -8.77 13.18 7.03
CA ALA A 142 -8.40 14.02 8.17
C ALA A 142 -7.51 15.20 7.75
N GLY A 143 -6.49 14.99 6.94
CA GLY A 143 -5.61 16.06 6.46
C GLY A 143 -6.33 17.10 5.61
N THR A 144 -7.23 16.68 4.72
CA THR A 144 -8.01 17.59 3.85
C THR A 144 -9.01 18.45 4.62
N VAL A 145 -9.44 18.03 5.82
CA VAL A 145 -10.30 18.79 6.70
C VAL A 145 -9.47 19.69 7.63
N LEU A 146 -8.42 19.17 8.22
CA LEU A 146 -7.60 19.91 9.21
C LEU A 146 -6.87 21.11 8.60
N LEU A 147 -6.36 20.99 7.36
CA LEU A 147 -5.62 22.08 6.73
C LEU A 147 -6.49 23.34 6.51
N PRO A 148 -7.68 23.29 5.86
CA PRO A 148 -8.52 24.46 5.75
C PRO A 148 -9.07 24.91 7.12
N ALA A 149 -9.37 24.01 8.05
CA ALA A 149 -9.79 24.37 9.40
C ALA A 149 -8.74 25.19 10.13
N SER A 150 -7.45 24.89 9.98
CA SER A 150 -6.37 25.66 10.58
C SER A 150 -6.35 27.12 10.13
N LEU A 151 -6.72 27.37 8.86
CA LEU A 151 -6.80 28.73 8.30
C LEU A 151 -8.02 29.53 8.80
N LEU A 152 -9.06 28.81 9.26
CA LEU A 152 -10.26 29.45 9.83
C LEU A 152 -10.09 29.76 11.32
N ILE A 153 -9.22 29.03 12.02
CA ILE A 153 -8.95 29.19 13.45
C ILE A 153 -7.86 30.26 13.69
N GLY A 154 -6.96 30.42 12.73
CA GLY A 154 -5.81 31.33 12.80
C GLY A 154 -6.10 32.69 12.26
#